data_fe994bd11fe02f92e7d13cffa89da6c6
#
_entry.id   fe994bd11fe02f92e7d13cffa89da6c6
#
_cell.length_a   1.000
_cell.length_b   1.000
_cell.length_c   1.000
_cell.angle_alpha   90.00
_cell.angle_beta   90.00
_cell.angle_gamma   90.00
#
_symmetry.space_group_name_H-M   'P 1'
#
loop_
_entity.id
_entity.type
_entity.pdbx_description
1 polymer ?
#
loop_
_entity_poly.entity_id
_entity_poly.type
_entity_poly.pdbx_seq_one_letter_code
_entity_poly.pdbx_strand_id
1 'polypeptide(L)'
;MENQDRIIKVNIEEEMKSSYIDYSMSVIVARALPDARDGLKPVHRRILYSMMRDGNTSDKGYRKSARTVGDVLGHFHPHGDSSVYGALVRLAQDWIMRYPLVDGQGNFGSIDGDSPAAMRYTEVRLRKMGEEMMQDINKNTVDFVPNYDNKEEEPTVLPATIPNLLVNGSSGIAVGMATNMPPHNLTEVLNGCMAMVDNPDITVDELMQFIKAPDFPTGAYIYGISGVREAYETGRGRVIMRAKTEIEAGEQHDKIVVTEIPYGVNKAELIKFIAELVTDKKIEGISNVNDESDREGMRIVIDVKRDANAGVVLNKLFKMTALQTSFGVNNIALVKGRPKCLNLRDLIKCFIDHRHEVVIRRTKFDLEEAKKRAHILEGLIIASDNIDEVIQIIKKAKTPNDAIQNLMDRFGLDEIQAKAIVDMRLRQLTGLMQDQLHEEYNEVMARIEELQSILDDPEKCKQVI
;
A
#
# COMPACT_ATOMS: atom_id res chain seq x y z
N MET A 1 17.31 25.08 -52.31
CA MET A 1 17.11 23.66 -51.93
C MET A 1 15.66 23.56 -51.52
N GLU A 2 14.82 23.04 -52.47
CA GLU A 2 13.39 22.80 -52.22
C GLU A 2 13.24 21.73 -51.15
N ASN A 3 12.61 22.08 -50.02
CA ASN A 3 12.12 21.11 -49.06
C ASN A 3 10.98 20.34 -49.74
N GLN A 4 11.26 19.17 -50.29
CA GLN A 4 10.23 18.24 -50.68
C GLN A 4 9.57 17.71 -49.42
N ASP A 5 8.45 18.26 -49.03
CA ASP A 5 7.55 17.73 -48.02
C ASP A 5 7.18 16.29 -48.44
N ARG A 6 7.71 15.33 -47.70
CA ARG A 6 7.49 13.91 -47.92
C ARG A 6 6.11 13.56 -47.39
N ILE A 7 5.11 13.64 -48.25
CA ILE A 7 3.73 13.21 -47.93
C ILE A 7 3.71 11.69 -47.80
N ILE A 8 3.52 11.21 -46.56
CA ILE A 8 3.32 9.78 -46.27
C ILE A 8 1.82 9.54 -46.23
N LYS A 9 1.32 8.63 -47.06
CA LYS A 9 -0.08 8.18 -47.01
C LYS A 9 -0.22 7.22 -45.80
N VAL A 10 -1.06 7.59 -44.84
CA VAL A 10 -1.39 6.76 -43.66
C VAL A 10 -2.83 6.28 -43.83
N ASN A 11 -3.05 4.99 -43.61
CA ASN A 11 -4.38 4.42 -43.56
C ASN A 11 -4.99 4.75 -42.19
N ILE A 12 -6.08 5.53 -42.21
CA ILE A 12 -6.73 6.00 -40.98
C ILE A 12 -7.25 4.84 -40.11
N GLU A 13 -7.69 3.74 -40.69
CA GLU A 13 -8.15 2.57 -39.92
C GLU A 13 -7.00 1.89 -39.18
N GLU A 14 -5.86 1.74 -39.82
CA GLU A 14 -4.68 1.12 -39.22
C GLU A 14 -4.11 2.00 -38.09
N GLU A 15 -4.02 3.30 -38.38
CA GLU A 15 -3.53 4.29 -37.38
C GLU A 15 -4.47 4.35 -36.18
N MET A 16 -5.79 4.40 -36.40
CA MET A 16 -6.75 4.39 -35.28
C MET A 16 -6.71 3.09 -34.49
N LYS A 17 -6.58 1.94 -35.14
CA LYS A 17 -6.45 0.64 -34.43
C LYS A 17 -5.20 0.59 -33.59
N SER A 18 -4.04 0.99 -34.11
CA SER A 18 -2.78 1.03 -33.41
C SER A 18 -2.85 1.98 -32.23
N SER A 19 -3.25 3.24 -32.46
CA SER A 19 -3.35 4.26 -31.42
C SER A 19 -4.36 3.89 -30.32
N TYR A 20 -5.48 3.24 -30.68
CA TYR A 20 -6.46 2.77 -29.68
C TYR A 20 -5.94 1.61 -28.85
N ILE A 21 -5.19 0.69 -29.45
CA ILE A 21 -4.54 -0.42 -28.72
C ILE A 21 -3.49 0.16 -27.75
N ASP A 22 -2.65 1.06 -28.19
CA ASP A 22 -1.62 1.70 -27.37
C ASP A 22 -2.23 2.49 -26.20
N TYR A 23 -3.28 3.27 -26.47
CA TYR A 23 -4.05 3.95 -25.43
C TYR A 23 -4.69 2.97 -24.44
N SER A 24 -5.33 1.92 -24.94
CA SER A 24 -5.99 0.91 -24.12
C SER A 24 -4.98 0.19 -23.21
N MET A 25 -3.83 -0.20 -23.75
CA MET A 25 -2.75 -0.82 -22.99
C MET A 25 -2.22 0.12 -21.91
N SER A 26 -2.01 1.39 -22.24
CA SER A 26 -1.58 2.41 -21.28
C SER A 26 -2.60 2.58 -20.14
N VAL A 27 -3.90 2.66 -20.43
CA VAL A 27 -4.95 2.78 -19.43
C VAL A 27 -5.03 1.54 -18.53
N ILE A 28 -4.88 0.35 -19.10
CA ILE A 28 -4.93 -0.92 -18.38
C ILE A 28 -3.72 -1.03 -17.43
N VAL A 29 -2.50 -0.87 -17.96
CA VAL A 29 -1.27 -1.18 -17.23
C VAL A 29 -0.81 0.00 -16.37
N ALA A 30 -0.94 1.24 -16.86
CA ALA A 30 -0.33 2.40 -16.23
C ALA A 30 -1.34 3.36 -15.53
N ARG A 31 -2.62 2.99 -15.40
CA ARG A 31 -3.62 3.90 -14.80
C ARG A 31 -4.66 3.22 -13.90
N ALA A 32 -5.42 2.27 -14.46
CA ALA A 32 -6.69 1.85 -13.85
C ALA A 32 -6.59 0.64 -12.93
N LEU A 33 -5.68 -0.30 -13.23
CA LEU A 33 -5.57 -1.56 -12.50
C LEU A 33 -4.44 -1.50 -11.45
N PRO A 34 -4.64 -2.12 -10.27
CA PRO A 34 -3.61 -2.27 -9.27
C PRO A 34 -2.63 -3.39 -9.64
N ASP A 35 -1.38 -3.29 -9.19
CA ASP A 35 -0.44 -4.43 -9.19
C ASP A 35 -0.83 -5.42 -8.10
N ALA A 36 -0.82 -6.71 -8.40
CA ALA A 36 -1.22 -7.75 -7.46
C ALA A 36 -0.29 -7.87 -6.24
N ARG A 37 0.95 -7.39 -6.35
CA ARG A 37 1.99 -7.47 -5.31
C ARG A 37 1.80 -6.44 -4.20
N ASP A 38 1.60 -5.15 -4.56
CA ASP A 38 1.46 -4.04 -3.60
C ASP A 38 0.05 -3.46 -3.52
N GLY A 39 -0.86 -3.88 -4.41
CA GLY A 39 -2.25 -3.42 -4.44
C GLY A 39 -2.44 -1.97 -4.86
N LEU A 40 -1.42 -1.34 -5.44
CA LEU A 40 -1.44 0.08 -5.76
C LEU A 40 -1.53 0.31 -7.27
N LYS A 41 -2.24 1.36 -7.63
CA LYS A 41 -2.15 1.97 -8.96
C LYS A 41 -0.91 2.88 -9.01
N PRO A 42 -0.38 3.19 -10.22
CA PRO A 42 0.81 4.05 -10.33
C PRO A 42 0.69 5.38 -9.59
N VAL A 43 -0.45 6.06 -9.66
CA VAL A 43 -0.65 7.35 -8.96
C VAL A 43 -0.53 7.22 -7.44
N HIS A 44 -1.10 6.17 -6.84
CA HIS A 44 -1.03 5.93 -5.41
C HIS A 44 0.40 5.59 -4.97
N ARG A 45 1.10 4.76 -5.74
CA ARG A 45 2.50 4.39 -5.49
C ARG A 45 3.40 5.62 -5.53
N ARG A 46 3.23 6.49 -6.51
CA ARG A 46 3.98 7.74 -6.66
C ARG A 46 3.72 8.71 -5.52
N ILE A 47 2.48 8.82 -5.05
CA ILE A 47 2.11 9.65 -3.88
C ILE A 47 2.85 9.16 -2.64
N LEU A 48 2.74 7.87 -2.30
CA LEU A 48 3.38 7.32 -1.10
C LEU A 48 4.90 7.43 -1.18
N TYR A 49 5.49 7.10 -2.33
CA TYR A 49 6.92 7.20 -2.54
C TYR A 49 7.44 8.65 -2.44
N SER A 50 6.73 9.61 -3.03
CA SER A 50 7.07 11.03 -2.91
C SER A 50 7.01 11.51 -1.47
N MET A 51 5.97 11.14 -0.71
CA MET A 51 5.84 11.50 0.71
C MET A 51 6.97 10.91 1.56
N MET A 52 7.38 9.66 1.31
CA MET A 52 8.49 9.01 2.01
C MET A 52 9.82 9.68 1.69
N ARG A 53 10.09 9.95 0.41
CA ARG A 53 11.30 10.63 -0.06
C ARG A 53 11.44 12.03 0.54
N ASP A 54 10.34 12.76 0.67
CA ASP A 54 10.31 14.08 1.30
C ASP A 54 10.38 14.00 2.83
N GLY A 55 10.40 12.80 3.42
CA GLY A 55 10.42 12.60 4.86
C GLY A 55 9.15 13.06 5.56
N ASN A 56 8.00 12.99 4.88
CA ASN A 56 6.69 13.31 5.43
C ASN A 56 6.06 12.10 6.14
N THR A 57 6.74 11.63 7.18
CA THR A 57 6.44 10.41 7.93
C THR A 57 5.49 10.67 9.10
N SER A 58 4.96 9.60 9.70
CA SER A 58 3.96 9.65 10.77
C SER A 58 4.44 10.32 12.06
N ASP A 59 5.76 10.33 12.28
CA ASP A 59 6.42 10.98 13.44
C ASP A 59 6.65 12.49 13.24
N LYS A 60 6.42 13.02 12.03
CA LYS A 60 6.62 14.43 11.67
C LYS A 60 5.32 15.22 11.71
N GLY A 61 5.44 16.54 11.66
CA GLY A 61 4.29 17.43 11.50
C GLY A 61 3.65 17.30 10.13
N TYR A 62 2.36 17.64 10.07
CA TYR A 62 1.63 17.69 8.80
C TYR A 62 2.23 18.70 7.83
N ARG A 63 2.12 18.39 6.52
CA ARG A 63 2.51 19.29 5.43
C ARG A 63 1.32 19.57 4.53
N LYS A 64 1.30 20.75 3.90
CA LYS A 64 0.24 21.12 2.96
C LYS A 64 0.11 20.09 1.84
N SER A 65 -1.12 19.64 1.57
CA SER A 65 -1.42 18.71 0.47
C SER A 65 -0.93 19.23 -0.87
N ALA A 66 -0.99 20.55 -1.09
CA ALA A 66 -0.49 21.19 -2.30
C ALA A 66 1.01 20.95 -2.54
N ARG A 67 1.82 20.83 -1.48
CA ARG A 67 3.24 20.49 -1.61
C ARG A 67 3.40 19.07 -2.13
N THR A 68 2.77 18.09 -1.49
CA THR A 68 2.83 16.69 -1.93
C THR A 68 2.34 16.53 -3.37
N VAL A 69 1.22 17.18 -3.74
CA VAL A 69 0.71 17.15 -5.11
C VAL A 69 1.72 17.75 -6.09
N GLY A 70 2.31 18.90 -5.75
CA GLY A 70 3.33 19.55 -6.59
C GLY A 70 4.58 18.67 -6.80
N ASP A 71 5.08 18.04 -5.74
CA ASP A 71 6.23 17.14 -5.81
C ASP A 71 5.93 15.91 -6.70
N VAL A 72 4.75 15.30 -6.56
CA VAL A 72 4.32 14.17 -7.40
C VAL A 72 4.23 14.56 -8.87
N LEU A 73 3.64 15.72 -9.17
CA LEU A 73 3.50 16.23 -10.55
C LEU A 73 4.87 16.53 -11.17
N GLY A 74 5.74 17.19 -10.41
CA GLY A 74 7.04 17.61 -10.91
C GLY A 74 8.01 16.47 -11.16
N HIS A 75 7.94 15.43 -10.35
CA HIS A 75 8.92 14.35 -10.38
C HIS A 75 8.43 13.06 -11.04
N PHE A 76 7.14 12.71 -10.93
CA PHE A 76 6.70 11.34 -11.27
C PHE A 76 5.45 11.25 -12.13
N HIS A 77 4.49 12.18 -12.02
CA HIS A 77 3.14 11.99 -12.59
C HIS A 77 2.69 13.21 -13.39
N PRO A 78 3.05 13.34 -14.68
CA PRO A 78 2.77 14.51 -15.50
C PRO A 78 1.31 14.54 -15.99
N HIS A 79 0.35 14.64 -15.04
CA HIS A 79 -1.09 14.71 -15.31
C HIS A 79 -1.72 15.87 -14.53
N GLY A 80 -3.04 16.02 -14.57
CA GLY A 80 -3.74 17.09 -13.87
C GLY A 80 -3.63 16.98 -12.34
N ASP A 81 -3.44 18.12 -11.66
CA ASP A 81 -3.31 18.24 -10.21
C ASP A 81 -4.53 17.71 -9.47
N SER A 82 -5.72 17.94 -10.01
CA SER A 82 -6.99 17.45 -9.45
C SER A 82 -7.06 15.93 -9.36
N SER A 83 -6.46 15.22 -10.32
CA SER A 83 -6.43 13.75 -10.31
C SER A 83 -5.49 13.21 -9.23
N VAL A 84 -4.33 13.84 -9.05
CA VAL A 84 -3.36 13.49 -7.99
C VAL A 84 -3.93 13.82 -6.62
N TYR A 85 -4.53 15.02 -6.47
CA TYR A 85 -5.16 15.41 -5.21
C TYR A 85 -6.32 14.50 -4.84
N GLY A 86 -7.20 14.17 -5.80
CA GLY A 86 -8.31 13.23 -5.58
C GLY A 86 -7.83 11.84 -5.14
N ALA A 87 -6.73 11.34 -5.70
CA ALA A 87 -6.11 10.09 -5.27
C ALA A 87 -5.54 10.19 -3.84
N LEU A 88 -4.83 11.28 -3.53
CA LEU A 88 -4.30 11.56 -2.19
C LEU A 88 -5.41 11.61 -1.13
N VAL A 89 -6.49 12.32 -1.45
CA VAL A 89 -7.67 12.42 -0.56
C VAL A 89 -8.24 11.05 -0.24
N ARG A 90 -8.43 10.20 -1.25
CA ARG A 90 -8.97 8.83 -1.05
C ARG A 90 -8.10 7.98 -0.14
N LEU A 91 -6.78 8.12 -0.18
CA LEU A 91 -5.86 7.40 0.70
C LEU A 91 -5.99 7.79 2.18
N ALA A 92 -6.63 8.93 2.48
CA ALA A 92 -6.84 9.44 3.83
C ALA A 92 -8.28 9.23 4.35
N GLN A 93 -9.24 8.85 3.49
CA GLN A 93 -10.65 8.70 3.86
C GLN A 93 -10.92 7.36 4.53
N ASP A 94 -11.33 7.37 5.80
CA ASP A 94 -11.55 6.17 6.61
C ASP A 94 -12.87 5.43 6.30
N TRP A 95 -13.82 6.06 5.61
CA TRP A 95 -15.03 5.40 5.08
C TRP A 95 -14.82 4.75 3.69
N ILE A 96 -13.67 4.98 3.05
CA ILE A 96 -13.28 4.36 1.77
C ILE A 96 -12.18 3.32 1.97
N MET A 97 -11.13 3.67 2.74
CA MET A 97 -10.00 2.80 3.03
C MET A 97 -10.22 2.09 4.36
N ARG A 98 -10.19 0.75 4.35
CA ARG A 98 -10.30 -0.01 5.61
C ARG A 98 -9.10 0.26 6.53
N TYR A 99 -7.92 0.44 5.93
CA TYR A 99 -6.67 0.83 6.61
C TYR A 99 -6.04 1.98 5.83
N PRO A 100 -6.38 3.25 6.15
CA PRO A 100 -5.84 4.41 5.47
C PRO A 100 -4.31 4.46 5.50
N LEU A 101 -3.69 4.80 4.37
CA LEU A 101 -2.24 4.88 4.21
C LEU A 101 -1.71 6.30 4.47
N VAL A 102 -2.59 7.29 4.38
CA VAL A 102 -2.30 8.71 4.60
C VAL A 102 -3.12 9.21 5.78
N ASP A 103 -2.52 10.05 6.61
CA ASP A 103 -3.16 10.78 7.69
C ASP A 103 -3.44 12.21 7.23
N GLY A 104 -4.71 12.58 7.21
CA GLY A 104 -5.17 13.89 6.74
C GLY A 104 -5.64 14.78 7.86
N GLN A 105 -5.31 16.07 7.78
CA GLN A 105 -5.82 17.11 8.68
C GLN A 105 -6.57 18.17 7.90
N GLY A 106 -7.80 18.45 8.32
CA GLY A 106 -8.71 19.39 7.66
C GLY A 106 -9.94 18.69 7.08
N ASN A 107 -10.57 19.30 6.09
CA ASN A 107 -11.76 18.76 5.44
C ASN A 107 -11.36 17.88 4.25
N PHE A 108 -11.47 16.57 4.42
CA PHE A 108 -11.26 15.55 3.38
C PHE A 108 -12.56 15.00 2.79
N GLY A 109 -13.68 15.71 2.97
CA GLY A 109 -15.01 15.26 2.58
C GLY A 109 -15.72 14.52 3.72
N SER A 110 -16.87 13.93 3.41
CA SER A 110 -17.66 13.14 4.35
C SER A 110 -18.38 11.99 3.67
N ILE A 111 -18.98 11.10 4.47
CA ILE A 111 -19.85 10.02 3.98
C ILE A 111 -21.15 10.56 3.38
N ASP A 112 -21.48 11.83 3.60
CA ASP A 112 -22.60 12.54 2.99
C ASP A 112 -22.30 13.03 1.57
N GLY A 113 -21.09 12.77 1.06
CA GLY A 113 -20.68 13.16 -0.28
C GLY A 113 -20.16 14.59 -0.37
N ASP A 114 -19.85 15.23 0.75
CA ASP A 114 -19.21 16.54 0.75
C ASP A 114 -17.84 16.45 0.06
N SER A 115 -17.55 17.48 -0.73
CA SER A 115 -16.25 17.58 -1.40
C SER A 115 -15.15 17.95 -0.40
N PRO A 116 -13.93 17.46 -0.59
CA PRO A 116 -12.78 17.89 0.19
C PRO A 116 -12.49 19.38 -0.06
N ALA A 117 -11.93 20.06 0.92
CA ALA A 117 -11.41 21.40 0.74
C ALA A 117 -10.27 21.42 -0.29
N ALA A 118 -10.00 22.56 -0.91
CA ALA A 118 -8.89 22.69 -1.84
C ALA A 118 -7.54 22.36 -1.17
N MET A 119 -6.60 21.80 -1.94
CA MET A 119 -5.32 21.26 -1.45
C MET A 119 -4.43 22.27 -0.71
N ARG A 120 -4.69 23.58 -0.86
CA ARG A 120 -3.99 24.63 -0.12
C ARG A 120 -4.44 24.73 1.34
N TYR A 121 -5.62 24.20 1.70
CA TYR A 121 -6.17 24.22 3.06
C TYR A 121 -5.92 22.92 3.83
N THR A 122 -5.88 21.78 3.14
CA THR A 122 -5.67 20.47 3.76
C THR A 122 -4.20 20.17 3.98
N GLU A 123 -3.91 19.32 4.95
CA GLU A 123 -2.57 18.89 5.29
C GLU A 123 -2.51 17.37 5.40
N VAL A 124 -1.35 16.79 5.11
CA VAL A 124 -1.15 15.34 5.07
C VAL A 124 0.21 14.94 5.66
N ARG A 125 0.27 13.70 6.12
CA ARG A 125 1.49 12.94 6.40
C ARG A 125 1.21 11.45 6.17
N LEU A 126 2.24 10.62 6.09
CA LEU A 126 2.05 9.18 6.05
C LEU A 126 1.46 8.67 7.37
N ARG A 127 0.63 7.64 7.31
CA ARG A 127 0.36 6.78 8.46
C ARG A 127 1.45 5.70 8.57
N LYS A 128 1.62 5.09 9.75
CA LYS A 128 2.54 3.95 9.92
C LYS A 128 2.29 2.85 8.90
N MET A 129 1.03 2.56 8.59
CA MET A 129 0.64 1.60 7.55
C MET A 129 1.17 1.97 6.17
N GLY A 130 1.20 3.27 5.84
CA GLY A 130 1.81 3.76 4.60
C GLY A 130 3.33 3.64 4.59
N GLU A 131 3.99 3.79 5.74
CA GLU A 131 5.44 3.59 5.88
C GLU A 131 5.81 2.11 5.73
N GLU A 132 5.02 1.20 6.29
CA GLU A 132 5.20 -0.25 6.16
C GLU A 132 5.16 -0.71 4.69
N MET A 133 4.42 -0.03 3.83
CA MET A 133 4.44 -0.32 2.39
C MET A 133 5.81 -0.10 1.76
N MET A 134 6.66 0.76 2.35
CA MET A 134 7.96 1.17 1.81
C MET A 134 9.15 0.73 2.68
N GLN A 135 8.90 -0.13 3.67
CA GLN A 135 9.96 -0.65 4.51
C GLN A 135 11.05 -1.32 3.66
N ASP A 136 12.31 -1.01 3.96
CA ASP A 136 13.48 -1.55 3.25
C ASP A 136 13.56 -1.21 1.74
N ILE A 137 12.86 -0.18 1.25
CA ILE A 137 12.90 0.23 -0.17
C ILE A 137 14.31 0.60 -0.63
N ASN A 138 15.16 1.08 0.28
CA ASN A 138 16.54 1.49 0.01
C ASN A 138 17.54 0.31 -0.01
N LYS A 139 17.07 -0.92 0.19
CA LYS A 139 17.91 -2.13 0.24
C LYS A 139 17.80 -2.99 -1.02
N ASN A 140 17.62 -2.35 -2.16
CA ASN A 140 17.48 -3.02 -3.46
C ASN A 140 16.40 -4.12 -3.49
N THR A 141 15.32 -3.93 -2.72
CA THR A 141 14.24 -4.90 -2.57
C THR A 141 13.30 -4.96 -3.76
N VAL A 142 13.20 -3.87 -4.52
CA VAL A 142 12.37 -3.71 -5.72
C VAL A 142 13.15 -3.04 -6.84
N ASP A 143 12.65 -3.18 -8.06
CA ASP A 143 13.27 -2.57 -9.23
C ASP A 143 12.81 -1.13 -9.39
N PHE A 144 13.74 -0.27 -9.80
CA PHE A 144 13.49 1.12 -10.14
C PHE A 144 13.58 1.31 -11.65
N VAL A 145 12.82 2.23 -12.17
CA VAL A 145 12.82 2.63 -13.57
C VAL A 145 12.91 4.16 -13.68
N PRO A 146 13.48 4.67 -14.77
CA PRO A 146 13.48 6.12 -15.01
C PRO A 146 12.06 6.68 -15.01
N ASN A 147 11.90 7.88 -14.45
CA ASN A 147 10.64 8.63 -14.50
C ASN A 147 10.37 9.15 -15.93
N TYR A 148 9.26 9.90 -16.11
CA TYR A 148 8.82 10.37 -17.43
C TYR A 148 9.82 11.27 -18.18
N ASP A 149 10.73 11.95 -17.49
CA ASP A 149 11.75 12.85 -18.09
C ASP A 149 13.20 12.31 -17.99
N ASN A 150 13.36 11.08 -17.51
CA ASN A 150 14.64 10.38 -17.31
C ASN A 150 15.64 11.08 -16.39
N LYS A 151 15.18 11.96 -15.48
CA LYS A 151 16.05 12.65 -14.53
C LYS A 151 16.11 11.99 -13.17
N GLU A 152 15.08 11.25 -12.81
CA GLU A 152 14.94 10.54 -11.54
C GLU A 152 14.45 9.12 -11.77
N GLU A 153 14.49 8.31 -10.72
CA GLU A 153 13.99 6.94 -10.74
C GLU A 153 12.78 6.79 -9.82
N GLU A 154 11.84 5.95 -10.22
CA GLU A 154 10.66 5.58 -9.43
C GLU A 154 10.57 4.06 -9.27
N PRO A 155 10.03 3.56 -8.13
CA PRO A 155 9.87 2.13 -7.93
C PRO A 155 8.75 1.57 -8.80
N THR A 156 8.99 0.41 -9.42
CA THR A 156 7.98 -0.30 -10.21
C THR A 156 6.87 -0.89 -9.35
N VAL A 157 7.20 -1.22 -8.11
CA VAL A 157 6.32 -1.79 -7.08
C VAL A 157 6.90 -1.42 -5.71
N LEU A 158 6.08 -1.34 -4.67
CA LEU A 158 6.59 -1.15 -3.30
C LEU A 158 6.91 -2.50 -2.64
N PRO A 159 7.86 -2.54 -1.67
CA PRO A 159 8.19 -3.76 -0.93
C PRO A 159 6.98 -4.39 -0.21
N ALA A 160 6.03 -3.57 0.26
CA ALA A 160 4.74 -3.95 0.82
C ALA A 160 4.83 -5.06 1.89
N THR A 161 5.00 -4.69 3.16
CA THR A 161 4.98 -5.66 4.27
C THR A 161 3.58 -6.14 4.60
N ILE A 162 2.55 -5.46 4.09
CA ILE A 162 1.14 -5.80 4.29
C ILE A 162 0.47 -6.19 2.97
N PRO A 163 -0.50 -7.11 2.98
CA PRO A 163 -1.25 -7.54 1.80
C PRO A 163 -2.30 -6.48 1.39
N ASN A 164 -1.82 -5.30 0.99
CA ASN A 164 -2.65 -4.10 0.78
C ASN A 164 -3.80 -4.31 -0.21
N LEU A 165 -3.59 -5.10 -1.27
CA LEU A 165 -4.66 -5.36 -2.24
C LEU A 165 -5.89 -6.03 -1.61
N LEU A 166 -5.69 -6.97 -0.68
CA LEU A 166 -6.77 -7.63 0.03
C LEU A 166 -7.34 -6.77 1.15
N VAL A 167 -6.49 -6.13 1.96
CA VAL A 167 -6.98 -5.41 3.14
C VAL A 167 -7.69 -4.10 2.80
N ASN A 168 -7.29 -3.42 1.73
CA ASN A 168 -7.91 -2.16 1.30
C ASN A 168 -8.77 -2.30 0.05
N GLY A 169 -8.62 -3.39 -0.69
CA GLY A 169 -9.28 -3.56 -1.97
C GLY A 169 -8.80 -2.57 -3.03
N SER A 170 -9.47 -2.56 -4.16
CA SER A 170 -9.23 -1.59 -5.23
C SER A 170 -10.43 -1.51 -6.15
N SER A 171 -10.72 -0.34 -6.70
CA SER A 171 -11.73 -0.16 -7.73
C SER A 171 -11.18 0.66 -8.89
N GLY A 172 -11.51 0.31 -10.12
CA GLY A 172 -11.03 1.04 -11.29
C GLY A 172 -11.70 0.58 -12.58
N ILE A 173 -11.85 1.52 -13.52
CA ILE A 173 -12.44 1.28 -14.82
C ILE A 173 -11.34 1.46 -15.87
N ALA A 174 -11.03 0.40 -16.58
CA ALA A 174 -10.10 0.39 -17.71
C ALA A 174 -10.86 0.22 -19.04
N VAL A 175 -10.15 0.16 -20.14
CA VAL A 175 -10.76 -0.12 -21.44
C VAL A 175 -11.08 -1.61 -21.54
N GLY A 176 -12.36 -1.93 -21.73
CA GLY A 176 -12.84 -3.31 -21.89
C GLY A 176 -12.86 -4.15 -20.60
N MET A 177 -12.45 -3.61 -19.44
CA MET A 177 -12.48 -4.30 -18.15
C MET A 177 -12.55 -3.33 -16.97
N ALA A 178 -13.02 -3.83 -15.84
CA ALA A 178 -13.05 -3.08 -14.59
C ALA A 178 -12.60 -3.97 -13.45
N THR A 179 -12.00 -3.39 -12.41
CA THR A 179 -11.71 -4.07 -11.16
C THR A 179 -12.57 -3.50 -10.05
N ASN A 180 -13.04 -4.36 -9.16
CA ASN A 180 -13.78 -3.97 -7.97
C ASN A 180 -13.54 -5.01 -6.88
N MET A 181 -12.52 -4.78 -6.06
CA MET A 181 -12.08 -5.68 -5.00
C MET A 181 -12.52 -5.15 -3.65
N PRO A 182 -13.19 -5.96 -2.83
CA PRO A 182 -13.60 -5.54 -1.50
C PRO A 182 -12.42 -5.55 -0.51
N PRO A 183 -12.46 -4.70 0.52
CA PRO A 183 -11.49 -4.74 1.62
C PRO A 183 -11.75 -5.92 2.56
N HIS A 184 -10.72 -6.29 3.36
CA HIS A 184 -10.76 -7.41 4.31
C HIS A 184 -10.08 -7.04 5.64
N ASN A 185 -10.38 -7.80 6.67
CA ASN A 185 -9.74 -7.67 7.97
C ASN A 185 -8.27 -8.07 7.91
N LEU A 186 -7.38 -7.21 8.41
CA LEU A 186 -5.93 -7.43 8.37
C LEU A 186 -5.51 -8.70 9.09
N THR A 187 -6.04 -8.94 10.30
CA THR A 187 -5.69 -10.14 11.09
C THR A 187 -6.14 -11.41 10.38
N GLU A 188 -7.34 -11.43 9.82
CA GLU A 188 -7.85 -12.57 9.05
C GLU A 188 -6.97 -12.86 7.83
N VAL A 189 -6.59 -11.82 7.08
CA VAL A 189 -5.74 -11.98 5.89
C VAL A 189 -4.34 -12.44 6.25
N LEU A 190 -3.73 -11.90 7.32
CA LEU A 190 -2.41 -12.34 7.77
C LEU A 190 -2.41 -13.78 8.24
N ASN A 191 -3.46 -14.23 8.97
CA ASN A 191 -3.63 -15.62 9.35
C ASN A 191 -3.75 -16.53 8.12
N GLY A 192 -4.48 -16.09 7.09
CA GLY A 192 -4.56 -16.79 5.80
C GLY A 192 -3.22 -16.85 5.07
N CYS A 193 -2.42 -15.76 5.10
CA CYS A 193 -1.08 -15.75 4.54
C CYS A 193 -0.16 -16.73 5.28
N MET A 194 -0.15 -16.74 6.62
CA MET A 194 0.63 -17.69 7.42
C MET A 194 0.24 -19.15 7.10
N ALA A 195 -1.06 -19.44 7.04
CA ALA A 195 -1.55 -20.77 6.68
C ALA A 195 -1.07 -21.20 5.27
N MET A 196 -0.98 -20.29 4.32
CA MET A 196 -0.47 -20.59 2.98
C MET A 196 1.06 -20.75 2.95
N VAL A 197 1.80 -20.02 3.78
CA VAL A 197 3.27 -20.21 3.91
C VAL A 197 3.57 -21.61 4.46
N ASP A 198 2.78 -22.06 5.45
CA ASP A 198 2.91 -23.41 6.04
C ASP A 198 2.44 -24.51 5.08
N ASN A 199 1.36 -24.27 4.34
CA ASN A 199 0.79 -25.20 3.37
C ASN A 199 0.56 -24.50 2.01
N PRO A 200 1.54 -24.54 1.08
CA PRO A 200 1.42 -23.92 -0.25
C PRO A 200 0.27 -24.45 -1.11
N ASP A 201 -0.23 -25.64 -0.82
CA ASP A 201 -1.34 -26.30 -1.54
C ASP A 201 -2.71 -26.06 -0.90
N ILE A 202 -2.79 -25.17 0.11
CA ILE A 202 -4.03 -24.81 0.80
C ILE A 202 -5.14 -24.44 -0.21
N THR A 203 -6.33 -24.97 0.03
CA THR A 203 -7.51 -24.72 -0.82
C THR A 203 -8.21 -23.41 -0.44
N VAL A 204 -9.09 -22.92 -1.33
CA VAL A 204 -9.92 -21.74 -1.04
C VAL A 204 -10.84 -21.99 0.15
N ASP A 205 -11.42 -23.19 0.28
CA ASP A 205 -12.29 -23.55 1.41
C ASP A 205 -11.56 -23.54 2.75
N GLU A 206 -10.32 -23.99 2.78
CA GLU A 206 -9.47 -23.92 3.98
C GLU A 206 -9.10 -22.48 4.31
N LEU A 207 -8.77 -21.65 3.30
CA LEU A 207 -8.51 -20.22 3.49
C LEU A 207 -9.74 -19.46 4.03
N MET A 208 -10.94 -19.86 3.66
CA MET A 208 -12.19 -19.29 4.18
C MET A 208 -12.43 -19.57 5.67
N GLN A 209 -11.68 -20.48 6.29
CA GLN A 209 -11.70 -20.66 7.75
C GLN A 209 -11.02 -19.48 8.45
N PHE A 210 -10.03 -18.84 7.81
CA PHE A 210 -9.33 -17.67 8.31
C PHE A 210 -9.97 -16.37 7.80
N ILE A 211 -10.24 -16.26 6.50
CA ILE A 211 -10.82 -15.09 5.83
C ILE A 211 -12.27 -15.37 5.50
N LYS A 212 -13.15 -15.02 6.41
CA LYS A 212 -14.56 -15.43 6.32
C LYS A 212 -15.34 -14.69 5.26
N ALA A 213 -15.14 -13.37 5.15
CA ALA A 213 -15.85 -12.49 4.24
C ALA A 213 -15.13 -11.14 4.13
N PRO A 214 -15.47 -10.28 3.16
CA PRO A 214 -15.04 -8.89 3.13
C PRO A 214 -15.36 -8.14 4.44
N ASP A 215 -14.51 -7.18 4.81
CA ASP A 215 -14.66 -6.33 5.99
C ASP A 215 -14.67 -4.86 5.56
N PHE A 216 -15.86 -4.29 5.44
CA PHE A 216 -16.04 -2.93 4.93
C PHE A 216 -15.83 -1.87 6.03
N PRO A 217 -15.17 -0.73 5.73
CA PRO A 217 -14.90 0.31 6.72
C PRO A 217 -16.16 0.97 7.27
N THR A 218 -17.27 0.91 6.55
CA THR A 218 -18.56 1.48 6.98
C THR A 218 -19.41 0.49 7.78
N GLY A 219 -18.89 -0.70 8.10
CA GLY A 219 -19.63 -1.74 8.82
C GLY A 219 -20.69 -2.42 7.97
N ALA A 220 -21.91 -2.51 8.51
CA ALA A 220 -23.05 -3.23 7.93
C ALA A 220 -22.92 -4.77 7.98
N TYR A 221 -23.95 -5.48 7.54
CA TYR A 221 -23.96 -6.92 7.49
C TYR A 221 -23.78 -7.44 6.07
N ILE A 222 -23.03 -8.53 5.92
CA ILE A 222 -23.05 -9.35 4.71
C ILE A 222 -24.19 -10.35 4.84
N TYR A 223 -25.11 -10.33 3.87
CA TYR A 223 -26.30 -11.14 3.87
C TYR A 223 -26.17 -12.32 2.92
N GLY A 224 -25.87 -13.49 3.49
CA GLY A 224 -25.62 -14.75 2.76
C GLY A 224 -24.15 -14.91 2.36
N ILE A 225 -23.68 -16.17 2.38
CA ILE A 225 -22.28 -16.53 2.13
C ILE A 225 -22.00 -16.95 0.67
N SER A 226 -23.04 -17.30 -0.09
CA SER A 226 -22.88 -17.87 -1.44
C SER A 226 -22.13 -16.96 -2.40
N GLY A 227 -22.45 -15.66 -2.39
CA GLY A 227 -21.76 -14.69 -3.23
C GLY A 227 -20.32 -14.40 -2.80
N VAL A 228 -20.00 -14.55 -1.51
CA VAL A 228 -18.63 -14.47 -0.99
C VAL A 228 -17.83 -15.69 -1.47
N ARG A 229 -18.38 -16.89 -1.35
CA ARG A 229 -17.75 -18.13 -1.80
C ARG A 229 -17.46 -18.08 -3.30
N GLU A 230 -18.45 -17.71 -4.11
CA GLU A 230 -18.28 -17.53 -5.56
C GLU A 230 -17.14 -16.56 -5.88
N ALA A 231 -17.09 -15.40 -5.18
CA ALA A 231 -16.05 -14.40 -5.36
C ALA A 231 -14.66 -14.93 -5.00
N TYR A 232 -14.55 -15.72 -3.93
CA TYR A 232 -13.29 -16.29 -3.48
C TYR A 232 -12.79 -17.44 -4.36
N GLU A 233 -13.70 -18.25 -4.91
CA GLU A 233 -13.37 -19.36 -5.80
C GLU A 233 -13.03 -18.89 -7.23
N THR A 234 -13.75 -17.90 -7.74
CA THR A 234 -13.67 -17.51 -9.17
C THR A 234 -13.04 -16.14 -9.41
N GLY A 235 -12.90 -15.32 -8.38
CA GLY A 235 -12.53 -13.91 -8.49
C GLY A 235 -13.71 -13.00 -8.91
N ARG A 236 -14.92 -13.54 -9.05
CA ARG A 236 -16.15 -12.81 -9.37
C ARG A 236 -17.30 -13.30 -8.53
N GLY A 237 -18.13 -12.36 -8.07
CA GLY A 237 -19.29 -12.72 -7.27
C GLY A 237 -20.10 -11.50 -6.88
N ARG A 238 -21.23 -11.74 -6.23
CA ARG A 238 -22.13 -10.68 -5.78
C ARG A 238 -22.34 -10.79 -4.28
N VAL A 239 -21.71 -9.89 -3.52
CA VAL A 239 -21.85 -9.81 -2.05
C VAL A 239 -23.00 -8.88 -1.72
N ILE A 240 -24.01 -9.38 -1.01
CA ILE A 240 -25.15 -8.56 -0.57
C ILE A 240 -24.78 -7.92 0.78
N MET A 241 -24.88 -6.58 0.83
CA MET A 241 -24.65 -5.78 2.04
C MET A 241 -25.99 -5.23 2.52
N ARG A 242 -26.19 -5.28 3.83
CA ARG A 242 -27.41 -4.77 4.49
C ARG A 242 -27.04 -3.90 5.67
N ALA A 243 -27.67 -2.71 5.75
CA ALA A 243 -27.49 -1.77 6.83
C ALA A 243 -27.72 -2.42 8.20
N LYS A 244 -27.00 -1.97 9.21
CA LYS A 244 -27.25 -2.34 10.60
C LYS A 244 -28.38 -1.48 11.13
N THR A 245 -29.46 -2.12 11.55
CA THR A 245 -30.69 -1.45 11.95
C THR A 245 -31.24 -2.06 13.22
N GLU A 246 -31.81 -1.20 14.06
CA GLU A 246 -32.52 -1.60 15.29
C GLU A 246 -33.91 -0.95 15.29
N ILE A 247 -34.90 -1.66 15.85
CA ILE A 247 -36.24 -1.14 16.06
C ILE A 247 -36.36 -0.77 17.53
N GLU A 248 -36.41 0.52 17.80
CA GLU A 248 -36.64 1.07 19.13
C GLU A 248 -38.14 1.25 19.33
N ALA A 249 -38.72 0.49 20.29
CA ALA A 249 -40.12 0.67 20.66
C ALA A 249 -40.32 1.98 21.45
N GLY A 250 -41.21 2.82 20.98
CA GLY A 250 -41.55 4.08 21.62
C GLY A 250 -42.96 4.06 22.21
N GLU A 251 -43.23 4.93 23.21
CA GLU A 251 -44.57 5.03 23.82
C GLU A 251 -45.68 5.47 22.83
N GLN A 252 -45.30 6.27 21.83
CA GLN A 252 -46.22 6.81 20.83
C GLN A 252 -46.10 6.16 19.46
N HIS A 253 -44.86 5.81 19.04
CA HIS A 253 -44.54 5.23 17.76
C HIS A 253 -43.17 4.57 17.82
N ASP A 254 -43.00 3.53 17.03
CA ASP A 254 -41.71 2.86 16.89
C ASP A 254 -40.76 3.70 16.01
N LYS A 255 -39.44 3.50 16.24
CA LYS A 255 -38.39 4.11 15.45
C LYS A 255 -37.51 2.99 14.83
N ILE A 256 -37.16 3.15 13.57
CA ILE A 256 -36.13 2.36 12.93
C ILE A 256 -34.86 3.21 12.96
N VAL A 257 -33.86 2.73 13.67
CA VAL A 257 -32.54 3.40 13.81
C VAL A 257 -31.54 2.67 12.97
N VAL A 258 -30.84 3.41 12.10
CA VAL A 258 -29.77 2.89 11.23
C VAL A 258 -28.45 3.43 11.74
N THR A 259 -27.54 2.54 12.16
CA THR A 259 -26.23 2.89 12.72
C THR A 259 -25.08 2.65 11.77
N GLU A 260 -25.26 1.78 10.77
CA GLU A 260 -24.28 1.49 9.74
C GLU A 260 -24.98 1.33 8.40
N ILE A 261 -24.37 1.85 7.32
CA ILE A 261 -24.90 1.75 5.96
C ILE A 261 -23.93 0.95 5.07
N PRO A 262 -24.42 0.33 3.99
CA PRO A 262 -23.58 -0.41 3.05
C PRO A 262 -22.46 0.44 2.46
N TYR A 263 -21.32 -0.18 2.23
CA TYR A 263 -20.14 0.45 1.66
C TYR A 263 -20.44 1.12 0.30
N GLY A 264 -19.94 2.33 0.14
CA GLY A 264 -20.12 3.12 -1.08
C GLY A 264 -21.48 3.83 -1.19
N VAL A 265 -22.37 3.71 -0.20
CA VAL A 265 -23.63 4.44 -0.15
C VAL A 265 -23.42 5.84 0.43
N ASN A 266 -23.95 6.85 -0.26
CA ASN A 266 -24.00 8.21 0.23
C ASN A 266 -25.15 8.36 1.21
N LYS A 267 -24.85 8.77 2.46
CA LYS A 267 -25.86 8.88 3.54
C LYS A 267 -26.93 9.93 3.26
N ALA A 268 -26.54 11.11 2.82
CA ALA A 268 -27.48 12.20 2.54
C ALA A 268 -28.42 11.87 1.37
N GLU A 269 -27.88 11.27 0.29
CA GLU A 269 -28.71 10.82 -0.84
C GLU A 269 -29.65 9.68 -0.45
N LEU A 270 -29.22 8.77 0.43
CA LEU A 270 -30.07 7.70 0.96
C LEU A 270 -31.26 8.27 1.73
N ILE A 271 -31.04 9.22 2.64
CA ILE A 271 -32.06 9.87 3.43
C ILE A 271 -33.05 10.60 2.52
N LYS A 272 -32.54 11.37 1.56
CA LYS A 272 -33.36 12.08 0.56
C LYS A 272 -34.23 11.12 -0.24
N PHE A 273 -33.64 10.03 -0.73
CA PHE A 273 -34.37 9.02 -1.50
C PHE A 273 -35.48 8.34 -0.68
N ILE A 274 -35.23 8.03 0.60
CA ILE A 274 -36.28 7.52 1.51
C ILE A 274 -37.43 8.53 1.62
N ALA A 275 -37.15 9.82 1.84
CA ALA A 275 -38.15 10.85 1.95
C ALA A 275 -38.95 11.00 0.63
N GLU A 276 -38.32 10.90 -0.52
CA GLU A 276 -38.98 10.90 -1.83
C GLU A 276 -39.95 9.70 -1.99
N LEU A 277 -39.57 8.50 -1.57
CA LEU A 277 -40.43 7.32 -1.60
C LEU A 277 -41.64 7.44 -0.69
N VAL A 278 -41.50 8.14 0.43
CA VAL A 278 -42.64 8.45 1.33
C VAL A 278 -43.58 9.48 0.70
N THR A 279 -43.04 10.54 0.10
CA THR A 279 -43.81 11.59 -0.57
C THR A 279 -44.58 11.01 -1.78
N ASP A 280 -43.95 10.13 -2.56
CA ASP A 280 -44.52 9.42 -3.70
C ASP A 280 -45.53 8.32 -3.29
N LYS A 281 -45.73 8.11 -1.98
CA LYS A 281 -46.59 7.04 -1.41
C LYS A 281 -46.18 5.63 -1.85
N LYS A 282 -44.90 5.41 -2.22
CA LYS A 282 -44.34 4.09 -2.56
C LYS A 282 -44.05 3.28 -1.29
N ILE A 283 -43.68 3.99 -0.21
CA ILE A 283 -43.52 3.39 1.13
C ILE A 283 -44.50 4.15 2.05
N GLU A 284 -45.46 3.42 2.58
CA GLU A 284 -46.39 3.90 3.59
C GLU A 284 -45.91 3.52 4.98
N GLY A 285 -46.38 4.19 6.01
CA GLY A 285 -46.09 3.89 7.42
C GLY A 285 -44.89 4.64 8.00
N ILE A 286 -44.24 5.54 7.25
CA ILE A 286 -43.20 6.43 7.75
C ILE A 286 -43.82 7.81 7.98
N SER A 287 -43.51 8.41 9.14
CA SER A 287 -43.95 9.77 9.48
C SER A 287 -42.85 10.79 9.27
N ASN A 288 -41.62 10.47 9.59
CA ASN A 288 -40.47 11.36 9.45
C ASN A 288 -39.18 10.58 9.24
N VAL A 289 -38.14 11.22 8.69
CA VAL A 289 -36.78 10.72 8.54
C VAL A 289 -35.80 11.80 8.95
N ASN A 290 -35.01 11.55 9.97
CA ASN A 290 -34.04 12.49 10.52
C ASN A 290 -32.64 11.92 10.48
N ASP A 291 -31.65 12.77 10.24
CA ASP A 291 -30.24 12.48 10.48
C ASP A 291 -29.85 13.04 11.85
N GLU A 292 -29.59 12.14 12.78
CA GLU A 292 -29.15 12.45 14.15
C GLU A 292 -27.66 12.06 14.34
N SER A 293 -26.91 11.87 13.23
CA SER A 293 -25.50 11.54 13.29
C SER A 293 -24.69 12.63 13.95
N ASP A 294 -23.79 12.25 14.84
CA ASP A 294 -22.91 13.16 15.57
C ASP A 294 -21.49 12.58 15.70
N ARG A 295 -20.70 13.07 16.67
CA ARG A 295 -19.33 12.61 16.93
C ARG A 295 -19.26 11.19 17.51
N GLU A 296 -20.36 10.70 18.07
CA GLU A 296 -20.44 9.33 18.63
C GLU A 296 -20.68 8.29 17.52
N GLY A 297 -21.23 8.73 16.38
CA GLY A 297 -21.41 7.85 15.22
C GLY A 297 -22.60 8.23 14.33
N MET A 298 -22.81 7.36 13.35
CA MET A 298 -23.94 7.50 12.43
C MET A 298 -25.24 7.07 13.13
N ARG A 299 -26.27 7.89 12.97
CA ARG A 299 -27.62 7.62 13.47
C ARG A 299 -28.67 8.23 12.54
N ILE A 300 -29.26 7.41 11.69
CA ILE A 300 -30.43 7.79 10.88
C ILE A 300 -31.67 7.27 11.58
N VAL A 301 -32.61 8.13 11.89
CA VAL A 301 -33.85 7.79 12.60
C VAL A 301 -35.05 7.91 11.67
N ILE A 302 -35.77 6.81 11.50
CA ILE A 302 -36.98 6.71 10.68
C ILE A 302 -38.17 6.48 11.63
N ASP A 303 -38.99 7.49 11.81
CA ASP A 303 -40.17 7.42 12.66
C ASP A 303 -41.30 6.67 11.95
N VAL A 304 -41.83 5.61 12.56
CA VAL A 304 -42.92 4.79 12.03
C VAL A 304 -44.25 5.28 12.53
N LYS A 305 -45.26 5.35 11.68
CA LYS A 305 -46.65 5.72 12.10
C LYS A 305 -47.23 4.69 13.07
N ARG A 306 -48.13 5.15 13.98
CA ARG A 306 -48.75 4.31 15.01
C ARG A 306 -49.49 3.09 14.47
N ASP A 307 -50.08 3.22 13.30
CA ASP A 307 -50.88 2.19 12.62
C ASP A 307 -50.03 1.27 11.71
N ALA A 308 -48.72 1.50 11.64
CA ALA A 308 -47.81 0.74 10.80
C ALA A 308 -46.92 -0.21 11.62
N ASN A 309 -46.57 -1.34 11.04
CA ASN A 309 -45.64 -2.29 11.63
C ASN A 309 -44.20 -1.98 11.19
N ALA A 310 -43.33 -1.65 12.15
CA ALA A 310 -41.94 -1.26 11.88
C ALA A 310 -41.15 -2.35 11.11
N GLY A 311 -41.38 -3.62 11.38
CA GLY A 311 -40.72 -4.72 10.66
C GLY A 311 -41.14 -4.80 9.20
N VAL A 312 -42.42 -4.53 8.89
CA VAL A 312 -42.89 -4.48 7.49
C VAL A 312 -42.31 -3.28 6.75
N VAL A 313 -42.26 -2.11 7.40
CA VAL A 313 -41.64 -0.90 6.87
C VAL A 313 -40.17 -1.13 6.58
N LEU A 314 -39.43 -1.71 7.53
CA LEU A 314 -38.01 -2.05 7.39
C LEU A 314 -37.74 -2.99 6.21
N ASN A 315 -38.58 -4.02 6.05
CA ASN A 315 -38.46 -4.94 4.92
C ASN A 315 -38.71 -4.25 3.57
N LYS A 316 -39.64 -3.29 3.50
CA LYS A 316 -39.84 -2.48 2.29
C LYS A 316 -38.63 -1.58 2.02
N LEU A 317 -38.04 -0.99 3.06
CA LEU A 317 -36.84 -0.17 2.95
C LEU A 317 -35.65 -0.97 2.40
N PHE A 318 -35.39 -2.18 2.90
CA PHE A 318 -34.36 -3.07 2.36
C PHE A 318 -34.59 -3.44 0.88
N LYS A 319 -35.84 -3.60 0.47
CA LYS A 319 -36.18 -3.96 -0.91
C LYS A 319 -36.09 -2.80 -1.88
N MET A 320 -36.35 -1.57 -1.45
CA MET A 320 -36.57 -0.43 -2.31
C MET A 320 -35.47 0.63 -2.22
N THR A 321 -34.55 0.52 -1.25
CA THR A 321 -33.50 1.54 -1.04
C THR A 321 -32.13 0.91 -0.91
N ALA A 322 -31.09 1.76 -0.88
CA ALA A 322 -29.70 1.32 -0.69
C ALA A 322 -29.37 0.89 0.76
N LEU A 323 -30.36 0.79 1.68
CA LEU A 323 -30.17 0.10 2.95
C LEU A 323 -29.84 -1.38 2.76
N GLN A 324 -30.19 -1.96 1.63
CA GLN A 324 -29.64 -3.20 1.15
C GLN A 324 -29.18 -3.02 -0.29
N THR A 325 -27.92 -3.31 -0.56
CA THR A 325 -27.33 -3.24 -1.90
C THR A 325 -26.36 -4.38 -2.12
N SER A 326 -25.83 -4.51 -3.32
CA SER A 326 -24.85 -5.55 -3.63
C SER A 326 -23.53 -4.93 -4.07
N PHE A 327 -22.43 -5.51 -3.60
CA PHE A 327 -21.09 -5.24 -4.09
C PHE A 327 -20.74 -6.30 -5.14
N GLY A 328 -20.56 -5.86 -6.38
CA GLY A 328 -20.13 -6.76 -7.47
C GLY A 328 -18.63 -6.94 -7.43
N VAL A 329 -18.19 -8.11 -6.95
CA VAL A 329 -16.76 -8.44 -6.90
C VAL A 329 -16.24 -8.77 -8.30
N ASN A 330 -15.12 -8.19 -8.66
CA ASN A 330 -14.35 -8.49 -9.85
C ASN A 330 -12.85 -8.28 -9.58
N ASN A 331 -12.15 -9.34 -9.26
CA ASN A 331 -10.77 -9.31 -8.77
C ASN A 331 -9.76 -9.28 -9.92
N ILE A 332 -9.76 -8.20 -10.71
CA ILE A 332 -8.78 -8.02 -11.79
C ILE A 332 -7.61 -7.18 -11.30
N ALA A 333 -6.40 -7.75 -11.35
CA ALA A 333 -5.15 -7.07 -11.03
C ALA A 333 -4.06 -7.40 -12.05
N LEU A 334 -2.99 -6.62 -12.03
CA LEU A 334 -1.81 -6.86 -12.87
C LEU A 334 -0.90 -7.91 -12.22
N VAL A 335 -0.68 -8.98 -12.94
CA VAL A 335 0.33 -10.01 -12.60
C VAL A 335 1.39 -10.01 -13.67
N LYS A 336 2.61 -9.59 -13.33
CA LYS A 336 3.71 -9.42 -14.31
C LYS A 336 3.30 -8.55 -15.51
N GLY A 337 2.63 -7.42 -15.23
CA GLY A 337 2.18 -6.46 -16.24
C GLY A 337 0.97 -6.91 -17.08
N ARG A 338 0.33 -8.04 -16.77
CA ARG A 338 -0.85 -8.55 -17.50
C ARG A 338 -2.08 -8.60 -16.61
N PRO A 339 -3.25 -8.13 -17.06
CA PRO A 339 -4.46 -8.22 -16.28
C PRO A 339 -4.92 -9.67 -16.14
N LYS A 340 -5.19 -10.09 -14.90
CA LYS A 340 -5.74 -11.41 -14.57
C LYS A 340 -6.87 -11.27 -13.56
N CYS A 341 -7.91 -12.08 -13.70
CA CYS A 341 -8.91 -12.30 -12.65
C CYS A 341 -8.36 -13.32 -11.68
N LEU A 342 -8.27 -12.95 -10.41
CA LEU A 342 -7.61 -13.72 -9.37
C LEU A 342 -8.64 -14.20 -8.33
N ASN A 343 -8.58 -15.46 -7.96
CA ASN A 343 -9.30 -15.99 -6.82
C ASN A 343 -8.57 -15.65 -5.50
N LEU A 344 -9.16 -15.97 -4.35
CA LEU A 344 -8.58 -15.64 -3.05
C LEU A 344 -7.16 -16.24 -2.88
N ARG A 345 -6.98 -17.50 -3.25
CA ARG A 345 -5.69 -18.20 -3.16
C ARG A 345 -4.62 -17.52 -4.01
N ASP A 346 -4.97 -17.15 -5.24
CA ASP A 346 -4.02 -16.51 -6.16
C ASP A 346 -3.62 -15.10 -5.69
N LEU A 347 -4.57 -14.35 -5.09
CA LEU A 347 -4.28 -13.03 -4.50
C LEU A 347 -3.26 -13.14 -3.37
N ILE A 348 -3.46 -14.07 -2.44
CA ILE A 348 -2.54 -14.31 -1.33
C ILE A 348 -1.21 -14.81 -1.85
N LYS A 349 -1.22 -15.72 -2.83
CA LYS A 349 0.01 -16.25 -3.44
C LYS A 349 0.86 -15.16 -4.08
N CYS A 350 0.25 -14.23 -4.83
CA CYS A 350 0.98 -13.11 -5.44
C CYS A 350 1.67 -12.25 -4.37
N PHE A 351 1.03 -12.01 -3.25
CA PHE A 351 1.62 -11.26 -2.15
C PHE A 351 2.77 -12.03 -1.49
N ILE A 352 2.59 -13.32 -1.17
CA ILE A 352 3.63 -14.15 -0.54
C ILE A 352 4.85 -14.30 -1.45
N ASP A 353 4.65 -14.56 -2.74
CA ASP A 353 5.72 -14.67 -3.72
C ASP A 353 6.53 -13.35 -3.78
N HIS A 354 5.85 -12.21 -3.74
CA HIS A 354 6.49 -10.90 -3.68
C HIS A 354 7.26 -10.69 -2.37
N ARG A 355 6.66 -11.04 -1.22
CA ARG A 355 7.35 -10.95 0.09
C ARG A 355 8.59 -11.82 0.13
N HIS A 356 8.51 -13.02 -0.41
CA HIS A 356 9.67 -13.91 -0.52
C HIS A 356 10.82 -13.26 -1.33
N GLU A 357 10.51 -12.67 -2.48
CA GLU A 357 11.50 -11.95 -3.28
C GLU A 357 12.12 -10.76 -2.52
N VAL A 358 11.28 -9.96 -1.86
CA VAL A 358 11.72 -8.81 -1.06
C VAL A 358 12.64 -9.24 0.09
N VAL A 359 12.30 -10.31 0.82
CA VAL A 359 13.11 -10.84 1.92
C VAL A 359 14.48 -11.34 1.40
N ILE A 360 14.50 -12.07 0.30
CA ILE A 360 15.77 -12.54 -0.30
C ILE A 360 16.63 -11.35 -0.73
N ARG A 361 16.08 -10.38 -1.43
CA ARG A 361 16.82 -9.22 -1.93
C ARG A 361 17.35 -8.36 -0.77
N ARG A 362 16.53 -8.11 0.25
CA ARG A 362 16.95 -7.42 1.49
C ARG A 362 18.09 -8.15 2.17
N THR A 363 17.95 -9.46 2.37
CA THR A 363 18.96 -10.29 3.05
C THR A 363 20.29 -10.29 2.29
N LYS A 364 20.26 -10.37 0.96
CA LYS A 364 21.46 -10.24 0.12
C LYS A 364 22.12 -8.88 0.28
N PHE A 365 21.34 -7.81 0.27
CA PHE A 365 21.85 -6.46 0.47
C PHE A 365 22.52 -6.31 1.84
N ASP A 366 21.81 -6.71 2.91
CA ASP A 366 22.34 -6.65 4.28
C ASP A 366 23.60 -7.52 4.45
N LEU A 367 23.65 -8.68 3.78
CA LEU A 367 24.82 -9.56 3.78
C LEU A 367 26.02 -8.91 3.08
N GLU A 368 25.82 -8.27 1.94
CA GLU A 368 26.89 -7.56 1.23
C GLU A 368 27.46 -6.40 2.05
N GLU A 369 26.58 -5.62 2.68
CA GLU A 369 26.99 -4.52 3.57
C GLU A 369 27.72 -5.03 4.82
N ALA A 370 27.25 -6.12 5.42
CA ALA A 370 27.92 -6.75 6.55
C ALA A 370 29.31 -7.29 6.16
N LYS A 371 29.45 -7.93 5.00
CA LYS A 371 30.75 -8.39 4.47
C LYS A 371 31.70 -7.22 4.22
N LYS A 372 31.24 -6.13 3.63
CA LYS A 372 32.05 -4.91 3.44
C LYS A 372 32.52 -4.34 4.79
N ARG A 373 31.63 -4.32 5.79
CA ARG A 373 32.00 -3.86 7.13
C ARG A 373 33.01 -4.78 7.81
N ALA A 374 32.82 -6.09 7.76
CA ALA A 374 33.76 -7.07 8.29
C ALA A 374 35.14 -6.92 7.64
N HIS A 375 35.21 -6.76 6.33
CA HIS A 375 36.45 -6.57 5.60
C HIS A 375 37.23 -5.32 6.02
N ILE A 376 36.52 -4.21 6.28
CA ILE A 376 37.15 -2.99 6.85
C ILE A 376 37.65 -3.25 8.28
N LEU A 377 36.84 -3.93 9.11
CA LEU A 377 37.21 -4.23 10.49
C LEU A 377 38.44 -5.14 10.58
N GLU A 378 38.59 -6.13 9.68
CA GLU A 378 39.80 -6.96 9.58
C GLU A 378 41.04 -6.09 9.39
N GLY A 379 41.01 -5.17 8.46
CA GLY A 379 42.12 -4.23 8.25
C GLY A 379 42.41 -3.36 9.47
N LEU A 380 41.36 -2.86 10.15
CA LEU A 380 41.53 -2.04 11.37
C LEU A 380 42.07 -2.84 12.55
N ILE A 381 41.71 -4.12 12.69
CA ILE A 381 42.25 -5.00 13.72
C ILE A 381 43.76 -5.26 13.46
N ILE A 382 44.14 -5.58 12.21
CA ILE A 382 45.55 -5.74 11.85
C ILE A 382 46.36 -4.49 12.18
N ALA A 383 45.81 -3.31 11.88
CA ALA A 383 46.43 -2.03 12.21
C ALA A 383 46.51 -1.77 13.73
N SER A 384 45.49 -2.16 14.47
CA SER A 384 45.43 -2.02 15.92
C SER A 384 46.47 -2.91 16.62
N ASP A 385 46.61 -4.14 16.19
CA ASP A 385 47.59 -5.10 16.71
C ASP A 385 49.04 -4.69 16.38
N ASN A 386 49.25 -3.89 15.33
CA ASN A 386 50.56 -3.42 14.89
C ASN A 386 50.71 -1.89 14.93
N ILE A 387 50.06 -1.24 15.90
CA ILE A 387 49.84 0.21 15.92
C ILE A 387 51.14 1.02 15.81
N ASP A 388 52.20 0.65 16.48
CA ASP A 388 53.48 1.39 16.47
C ASP A 388 54.11 1.37 15.07
N GLU A 389 54.06 0.24 14.37
CA GLU A 389 54.56 0.12 13.01
C GLU A 389 53.71 0.92 12.03
N VAL A 390 52.37 0.88 12.16
CA VAL A 390 51.42 1.66 11.34
C VAL A 390 51.69 3.14 11.49
N ILE A 391 51.87 3.64 12.73
CA ILE A 391 52.20 5.05 13.01
C ILE A 391 53.53 5.43 12.32
N GLN A 392 54.54 4.57 12.42
CA GLN A 392 55.84 4.85 11.77
C GLN A 392 55.76 4.91 10.25
N ILE A 393 54.98 4.03 9.63
CA ILE A 393 54.75 4.02 8.18
C ILE A 393 54.06 5.29 7.74
N ILE A 394 52.99 5.68 8.44
CA ILE A 394 52.24 6.90 8.12
C ILE A 394 53.09 8.17 8.30
N LYS A 395 53.91 8.24 9.38
CA LYS A 395 54.81 9.38 9.63
C LYS A 395 55.91 9.52 8.61
N LYS A 396 56.43 8.40 8.04
CA LYS A 396 57.49 8.40 7.03
C LYS A 396 56.96 8.68 5.62
N ALA A 397 55.70 8.48 5.36
CA ALA A 397 55.08 8.74 4.07
C ALA A 397 55.05 10.26 3.75
N LYS A 398 55.33 10.59 2.49
CA LYS A 398 55.29 11.96 2.03
C LYS A 398 53.88 12.46 1.65
N THR A 399 53.06 11.54 1.24
CA THR A 399 51.65 11.79 0.87
C THR A 399 50.73 10.75 1.47
N PRO A 400 49.42 11.02 1.63
CA PRO A 400 48.47 10.00 2.07
C PRO A 400 48.46 8.75 1.16
N ASN A 401 48.65 8.95 -0.15
CA ASN A 401 48.68 7.82 -1.10
C ASN A 401 49.95 6.93 -0.90
N ASP A 402 51.11 7.54 -0.57
CA ASP A 402 52.31 6.77 -0.22
C ASP A 402 52.07 5.96 1.07
N ALA A 403 51.36 6.51 2.05
CA ALA A 403 51.00 5.80 3.28
C ALA A 403 50.11 4.59 2.98
N ILE A 404 49.08 4.77 2.15
CA ILE A 404 48.17 3.70 1.73
C ILE A 404 48.97 2.57 1.04
N GLN A 405 49.82 2.91 0.05
CA GLN A 405 50.64 1.92 -0.68
C GLN A 405 51.60 1.17 0.26
N ASN A 406 52.26 1.87 1.16
CA ASN A 406 53.21 1.24 2.10
C ASN A 406 52.49 0.30 3.11
N LEU A 407 51.26 0.66 3.53
CA LEU A 407 50.45 -0.23 4.37
C LEU A 407 49.96 -1.47 3.63
N MET A 408 49.57 -1.31 2.38
CA MET A 408 49.18 -2.43 1.50
C MET A 408 50.37 -3.41 1.33
N ASP A 409 51.54 -2.90 0.99
CA ASP A 409 52.73 -3.69 0.74
C ASP A 409 53.23 -4.40 2.00
N ARG A 410 53.09 -3.75 3.16
CA ARG A 410 53.61 -4.27 4.44
C ARG A 410 52.72 -5.33 5.07
N PHE A 411 51.39 -5.11 5.07
CA PHE A 411 50.41 -5.94 5.80
C PHE A 411 49.57 -6.82 4.86
N GLY A 412 49.75 -6.75 3.54
CA GLY A 412 48.96 -7.49 2.57
C GLY A 412 47.48 -7.02 2.51
N LEU A 413 47.26 -5.75 2.84
CA LEU A 413 45.92 -5.12 2.81
C LEU A 413 45.53 -4.67 1.42
N ASP A 414 44.25 -4.54 1.16
CA ASP A 414 43.79 -3.87 -0.05
C ASP A 414 43.66 -2.33 0.17
N GLU A 415 43.36 -1.62 -0.91
CA GLU A 415 43.23 -0.16 -0.89
C GLU A 415 42.14 0.32 0.06
N ILE A 416 40.99 -0.40 0.16
CA ILE A 416 39.85 -0.03 1.01
C ILE A 416 40.26 -0.12 2.48
N GLN A 417 40.90 -1.22 2.87
CA GLN A 417 41.40 -1.42 4.23
C GLN A 417 42.51 -0.42 4.60
N ALA A 418 43.48 -0.22 3.73
CA ALA A 418 44.58 0.72 3.95
C ALA A 418 44.09 2.18 4.05
N LYS A 419 43.12 2.56 3.24
CA LYS A 419 42.48 3.87 3.31
C LYS A 419 41.73 4.06 4.63
N ALA A 420 40.96 3.07 5.09
CA ALA A 420 40.27 3.11 6.37
C ALA A 420 41.25 3.27 7.56
N ILE A 421 42.44 2.70 7.47
CA ILE A 421 43.50 2.84 8.47
C ILE A 421 44.06 4.27 8.48
N VAL A 422 44.34 4.85 7.31
CA VAL A 422 44.87 6.23 7.19
C VAL A 422 43.82 7.26 7.69
N ASP A 423 42.55 7.01 7.46
CA ASP A 423 41.43 7.86 7.90
C ASP A 423 41.07 7.67 9.40
N MET A 424 41.74 6.76 10.09
CA MET A 424 41.47 6.43 11.50
C MET A 424 41.79 7.61 12.43
N ARG A 425 40.90 7.92 13.35
CA ARG A 425 41.10 8.98 14.35
C ARG A 425 42.00 8.52 15.47
N LEU A 426 42.88 9.40 15.98
CA LEU A 426 43.80 9.09 17.07
C LEU A 426 43.15 8.50 18.33
N ARG A 427 41.90 8.89 18.63
CA ARG A 427 41.14 8.33 19.76
C ARG A 427 40.84 6.82 19.63
N GLN A 428 40.85 6.29 18.42
CA GLN A 428 40.57 4.89 18.11
C GLN A 428 41.79 3.99 18.41
N LEU A 429 42.91 4.56 18.78
CA LEU A 429 44.16 3.85 19.12
C LEU A 429 44.26 3.49 20.62
N THR A 430 43.24 3.73 21.43
CA THR A 430 43.22 3.36 22.84
C THR A 430 42.90 1.88 23.03
N GLY A 431 43.42 1.22 24.08
CA GLY A 431 43.17 -0.20 24.34
C GLY A 431 41.68 -0.53 24.49
N LEU A 432 40.86 0.36 25.06
CA LEU A 432 39.42 0.20 25.17
C LEU A 432 38.74 0.13 23.78
N MET A 433 39.27 0.88 22.80
CA MET A 433 38.75 0.87 21.44
C MET A 433 39.19 -0.37 20.65
N GLN A 434 40.33 -0.98 21.01
CA GLN A 434 40.77 -2.27 20.44
C GLN A 434 39.78 -3.39 20.79
N ASP A 435 39.39 -3.49 22.05
CA ASP A 435 38.40 -4.45 22.50
C ASP A 435 37.07 -4.25 21.78
N GLN A 436 36.62 -2.99 21.57
CA GLN A 436 35.42 -2.67 20.85
C GLN A 436 35.49 -3.07 19.36
N LEU A 437 36.65 -2.94 18.70
CA LEU A 437 36.81 -3.40 17.30
C LEU A 437 36.65 -4.92 17.18
N HIS A 438 37.20 -5.68 18.13
CA HIS A 438 37.03 -7.13 18.15
C HIS A 438 35.60 -7.55 18.48
N GLU A 439 34.93 -6.87 19.41
CA GLU A 439 33.51 -7.09 19.70
C GLU A 439 32.64 -6.81 18.48
N GLU A 440 32.81 -5.64 17.83
CA GLU A 440 32.07 -5.29 16.61
C GLU A 440 32.31 -6.31 15.49
N TYR A 441 33.55 -6.75 15.29
CA TYR A 441 33.86 -7.76 14.28
C TYR A 441 33.13 -9.09 14.55
N ASN A 442 33.12 -9.55 15.80
CA ASN A 442 32.42 -10.77 16.18
C ASN A 442 30.88 -10.64 15.99
N GLU A 443 30.30 -9.48 16.31
CA GLU A 443 28.89 -9.20 16.08
C GLU A 443 28.56 -9.21 14.56
N VAL A 444 29.40 -8.57 13.75
CA VAL A 444 29.22 -8.52 12.30
C VAL A 444 29.37 -9.93 11.68
N MET A 445 30.34 -10.75 12.15
CA MET A 445 30.49 -12.12 11.68
C MET A 445 29.29 -13.00 12.07
N ALA A 446 28.78 -12.88 13.29
CA ALA A 446 27.55 -13.58 13.69
C ALA A 446 26.35 -13.15 12.82
N ARG A 447 26.26 -11.87 12.47
CA ARG A 447 25.23 -11.36 11.57
C ARG A 447 25.37 -11.90 10.16
N ILE A 448 26.59 -12.02 9.64
CA ILE A 448 26.88 -12.65 8.34
C ILE A 448 26.40 -14.11 8.32
N GLU A 449 26.71 -14.89 9.37
CA GLU A 449 26.28 -16.28 9.50
C GLU A 449 24.74 -16.39 9.54
N GLU A 450 24.08 -15.53 10.30
CA GLU A 450 22.63 -15.47 10.36
C GLU A 450 22.03 -15.18 8.99
N LEU A 451 22.48 -14.11 8.32
CA LEU A 451 21.98 -13.71 6.99
C LEU A 451 22.23 -14.77 5.93
N GLN A 452 23.41 -15.39 5.96
CA GLN A 452 23.74 -16.50 5.06
C GLN A 452 22.80 -17.69 5.29
N SER A 453 22.52 -18.02 6.55
CA SER A 453 21.63 -19.12 6.90
C SER A 453 20.18 -18.92 6.42
N ILE A 454 19.70 -17.65 6.36
CA ILE A 454 18.37 -17.32 5.81
C ILE A 454 18.33 -17.59 4.30
N LEU A 455 19.43 -17.33 3.58
CA LEU A 455 19.53 -17.57 2.13
C LEU A 455 19.68 -19.05 1.78
N ASP A 456 20.35 -19.82 2.62
CA ASP A 456 20.69 -21.23 2.35
C ASP A 456 19.58 -22.19 2.84
N ASP A 457 18.78 -21.80 3.83
CA ASP A 457 17.71 -22.60 4.43
C ASP A 457 16.33 -22.05 4.09
N PRO A 458 15.56 -22.73 3.21
CA PRO A 458 14.19 -22.31 2.88
C PRO A 458 13.25 -22.21 4.07
N GLU A 459 13.41 -23.05 5.11
CA GLU A 459 12.55 -23.00 6.29
C GLU A 459 12.83 -21.75 7.14
N LYS A 460 14.09 -21.35 7.27
CA LYS A 460 14.44 -20.08 7.92
C LYS A 460 13.92 -18.88 7.12
N CYS A 461 14.01 -18.95 5.79
CA CYS A 461 13.44 -17.90 4.95
C CYS A 461 11.93 -17.75 5.15
N LYS A 462 11.19 -18.85 5.24
CA LYS A 462 9.74 -18.84 5.55
C LYS A 462 9.42 -18.19 6.91
N GLN A 463 10.26 -18.43 7.92
CA GLN A 463 10.07 -17.83 9.25
C GLN A 463 10.27 -16.31 9.27
N VAL A 464 11.00 -15.77 8.28
CA VAL A 464 11.25 -14.33 8.14
C VAL A 464 10.17 -13.63 7.31
N ILE A 465 9.48 -14.35 6.44
CA ILE A 465 8.38 -13.85 5.62
C ILE A 465 7.16 -13.55 6.49
#